data_b543e2a911bc71cf848e8d91aa5cecc8
#
_entry.id   b543e2a911bc71cf848e8d91aa5cecc8
#
_cell.length_a   1.000
_cell.length_b   1.000
_cell.length_c   1.000
_cell.angle_alpha   90.00
_cell.angle_beta   90.00
_cell.angle_gamma   90.00
#
_symmetry.space_group_name_H-M   'P 1'
#
loop_
_entity.id
_entity.type
_entity.pdbx_description
1 polymer ?
#
loop_
_entity_poly.entity_id
_entity_poly.type
_entity_poly.pdbx_seq_one_letter_code
_entity_poly.pdbx_strand_id
1 'polypeptide(L)'
;MRVHRLAGSEITRQTTVGRVLTHDVGHRLRKGLVISPEQADSIKRLQLSELHVLELEPGDVHEDDAARRLGDAIAGPGTRRGEPHESQVRLLATRRGLTRVSRDAVDRLNLLPAVGIFTLFDGQAVDEGEEVAGAKVTPVAVQEALVEHAERIARELTPVVRVDPFRPLRTKVVVTERLKPRAREIFERKVSEKLGWYGADILPVSQIERSNDAVRAAYEEALGERAQLVLFAGASSIDP
;
A
#
# COMPACT_ATOMS: atom_id res chain seq x y z
N MET A 1 17.01 23.25 -11.62
CA MET A 1 17.07 23.59 -10.18
C MET A 1 18.42 24.19 -9.83
N ARG A 2 18.40 25.23 -8.99
CA ARG A 2 19.61 25.93 -8.57
C ARG A 2 19.66 26.05 -7.05
N VAL A 3 20.78 25.64 -6.45
CA VAL A 3 21.01 25.77 -5.00
C VAL A 3 21.59 27.14 -4.71
N HIS A 4 21.02 27.85 -3.75
CA HIS A 4 21.51 29.12 -3.24
C HIS A 4 21.96 28.98 -1.80
N ARG A 5 23.12 29.49 -1.50
CA ARG A 5 23.65 29.67 -0.16
C ARG A 5 23.52 31.15 0.18
N LEU A 6 22.63 31.50 1.10
CA LEU A 6 22.35 32.87 1.51
C LEU A 6 23.06 33.15 2.83
N ALA A 7 23.91 34.14 2.86
CA ALA A 7 24.48 34.69 4.10
C ALA A 7 23.38 35.38 4.93
N GLY A 8 23.57 35.55 6.23
CA GLY A 8 22.54 36.09 7.11
C GLY A 8 21.93 37.43 6.66
N SER A 9 22.76 38.35 6.12
CA SER A 9 22.31 39.62 5.57
C SER A 9 21.50 39.51 4.27
N GLU A 10 21.60 38.38 3.56
CA GLU A 10 20.91 38.09 2.30
C GLU A 10 19.59 37.39 2.52
N ILE A 11 19.30 36.94 3.75
CA ILE A 11 18.05 36.23 4.11
C ILE A 11 16.92 37.26 4.20
N THR A 12 16.22 37.47 3.11
CA THR A 12 15.11 38.41 2.96
C THR A 12 13.90 37.73 2.36
N ARG A 13 12.71 38.34 2.40
CA ARG A 13 11.54 37.83 1.68
C ARG A 13 11.81 37.62 0.19
N GLN A 14 12.49 38.56 -0.46
CA GLN A 14 12.78 38.50 -1.91
C GLN A 14 13.69 37.31 -2.27
N THR A 15 14.61 36.96 -1.39
CA THR A 15 15.56 35.85 -1.63
C THR A 15 15.09 34.50 -1.15
N THR A 16 13.99 34.42 -0.39
CA THR A 16 13.55 33.18 0.22
C THR A 16 12.14 32.73 -0.21
N VAL A 17 11.17 33.63 -0.41
CA VAL A 17 9.80 33.28 -0.78
C VAL A 17 9.76 32.53 -2.12
N GLY A 18 9.01 31.43 -2.16
CA GLY A 18 8.87 30.55 -3.32
C GLY A 18 10.03 29.57 -3.53
N ARG A 19 11.11 29.70 -2.74
CA ARG A 19 12.20 28.73 -2.74
C ARG A 19 11.93 27.58 -1.77
N VAL A 20 12.61 26.46 -1.97
CA VAL A 20 12.45 25.23 -1.19
C VAL A 20 13.59 25.11 -0.18
N LEU A 21 13.26 24.76 1.07
CA LEU A 21 14.27 24.47 2.10
C LEU A 21 14.99 23.15 1.77
N THR A 22 16.33 23.19 1.78
CA THR A 22 17.15 21.99 1.54
C THR A 22 17.45 21.20 2.82
N HIS A 23 17.14 21.76 3.98
CA HIS A 23 17.34 21.16 5.31
C HIS A 23 16.32 21.74 6.31
N ASP A 24 16.19 21.10 7.45
CA ASP A 24 15.33 21.60 8.53
C ASP A 24 15.88 22.91 9.12
N VAL A 25 15.00 23.86 9.39
CA VAL A 25 15.32 25.14 10.00
C VAL A 25 14.54 25.33 11.30
N GLY A 26 15.23 25.27 12.43
CA GLY A 26 14.58 25.24 13.74
C GLY A 26 13.71 23.99 13.93
N HIS A 27 12.65 24.10 14.75
CA HIS A 27 11.77 22.96 15.04
C HIS A 27 10.55 22.84 14.14
N ARG A 28 10.24 23.86 13.34
CA ARG A 28 8.96 23.95 12.61
C ARG A 28 9.07 23.98 11.10
N LEU A 29 10.23 24.33 10.57
CA LEU A 29 10.43 24.48 9.13
C LEU A 29 11.24 23.28 8.62
N ARG A 30 10.58 22.39 7.92
CA ARG A 30 11.17 21.13 7.47
C ARG A 30 11.82 21.28 6.09
N LYS A 31 12.80 20.44 5.83
CA LYS A 31 13.32 20.20 4.48
C LYS A 31 12.14 19.93 3.52
N GLY A 32 12.25 20.42 2.28
CA GLY A 32 11.18 20.27 1.29
C GLY A 32 10.10 21.35 1.36
N LEU A 33 10.07 22.18 2.41
CA LEU A 33 9.07 23.23 2.53
C LEU A 33 9.27 24.33 1.48
N VAL A 34 8.24 24.62 0.69
CA VAL A 34 8.19 25.83 -0.16
C VAL A 34 7.88 27.03 0.73
N ILE A 35 8.81 27.97 0.82
CA ILE A 35 8.77 29.08 1.77
C ILE A 35 7.65 30.07 1.41
N SER A 36 6.66 30.22 2.27
CA SER A 36 5.63 31.27 2.18
C SER A 36 6.17 32.62 2.70
N PRO A 37 5.46 33.74 2.44
CA PRO A 37 5.83 35.04 3.00
C PRO A 37 5.92 35.04 4.54
N GLU A 38 5.00 34.37 5.25
CA GLU A 38 4.96 34.27 6.71
C GLU A 38 6.13 33.44 7.24
N GLN A 39 6.49 32.39 6.50
CA GLN A 39 7.64 31.55 6.83
C GLN A 39 8.96 32.28 6.59
N ALA A 40 9.07 33.09 5.54
CA ALA A 40 10.24 33.94 5.29
C ALA A 40 10.46 34.91 6.45
N ASP A 41 9.42 35.54 6.99
CA ASP A 41 9.52 36.41 8.17
C ASP A 41 9.95 35.64 9.42
N SER A 42 9.49 34.40 9.55
CA SER A 42 9.88 33.52 10.66
C SER A 42 11.35 33.12 10.55
N ILE A 43 11.82 32.79 9.36
CA ILE A 43 13.24 32.48 9.10
C ILE A 43 14.10 33.68 9.41
N LYS A 44 13.70 34.89 8.98
CA LYS A 44 14.46 36.14 9.24
C LYS A 44 14.62 36.41 10.73
N ARG A 45 13.57 36.12 11.55
CA ARG A 45 13.64 36.30 13.01
C ARG A 45 14.59 35.35 13.71
N LEU A 46 14.95 34.23 13.09
CA LEU A 46 15.92 33.28 13.64
C LEU A 46 17.38 33.79 13.56
N GLN A 47 17.63 34.85 12.84
CA GLN A 47 18.98 35.49 12.69
C GLN A 47 20.06 34.44 12.33
N LEU A 48 19.73 33.57 11.38
CA LEU A 48 20.64 32.52 10.92
C LEU A 48 21.92 33.20 10.27
N SER A 49 23.07 32.59 10.49
CA SER A 49 24.30 32.99 9.82
C SER A 49 24.27 32.62 8.33
N GLU A 50 23.56 31.57 7.99
CA GLU A 50 23.46 31.03 6.64
C GLU A 50 22.17 30.25 6.45
N LEU A 51 21.64 30.25 5.22
CA LEU A 51 20.47 29.44 4.81
C LEU A 51 20.72 28.86 3.41
N HIS A 52 20.46 27.56 3.26
CA HIS A 52 20.47 26.90 1.96
C HIS A 52 19.06 26.73 1.44
N VAL A 53 18.79 27.21 0.24
CA VAL A 53 17.50 27.10 -0.43
C VAL A 53 17.69 26.64 -1.87
N LEU A 54 16.67 25.97 -2.40
CA LEU A 54 16.60 25.52 -3.78
C LEU A 54 15.60 26.40 -4.54
N GLU A 55 16.02 26.93 -5.68
CA GLU A 55 15.17 27.59 -6.65
C GLU A 55 14.77 26.57 -7.72
N LEU A 56 13.46 26.36 -7.89
CA LEU A 56 12.93 25.54 -8.97
C LEU A 56 12.97 26.32 -10.28
N GLU A 57 13.54 25.73 -11.30
CA GLU A 57 13.58 26.28 -12.65
C GLU A 57 12.49 25.64 -13.53
N PRO A 58 12.14 26.19 -14.69
CA PRO A 58 11.22 25.53 -15.61
C PRO A 58 11.68 24.10 -15.94
N GLY A 59 10.77 23.14 -15.81
CA GLY A 59 11.08 21.73 -15.97
C GLY A 59 11.54 21.01 -14.69
N ASP A 60 11.55 21.69 -13.54
CA ASP A 60 11.72 21.07 -12.23
C ASP A 60 10.36 20.80 -11.58
N VAL A 61 10.21 19.64 -10.95
CA VAL A 61 9.03 19.24 -10.20
C VAL A 61 9.41 19.04 -8.74
N HIS A 62 8.65 19.67 -7.84
CA HIS A 62 8.80 19.50 -6.40
C HIS A 62 8.57 18.05 -5.96
N GLU A 63 9.28 17.59 -4.93
CA GLU A 63 9.22 16.20 -4.45
C GLU A 63 7.79 15.70 -4.13
N ASP A 64 6.94 16.55 -3.53
CA ASP A 64 5.56 16.17 -3.19
C ASP A 64 4.69 16.04 -4.45
N ASP A 65 4.89 16.90 -5.46
CA ASP A 65 4.17 16.81 -6.73
C ASP A 65 4.63 15.59 -7.52
N ALA A 66 5.92 15.33 -7.55
CA ALA A 66 6.46 14.13 -8.17
C ALA A 66 5.95 12.85 -7.47
N ALA A 67 5.99 12.79 -6.13
CA ALA A 67 5.47 11.66 -5.37
C ALA A 67 3.97 11.45 -5.61
N ARG A 68 3.18 12.54 -5.68
CA ARG A 68 1.74 12.47 -5.99
C ARG A 68 1.51 11.87 -7.38
N ARG A 69 2.20 12.36 -8.40
CA ARG A 69 2.10 11.87 -9.79
C ARG A 69 2.51 10.40 -9.90
N LEU A 70 3.60 9.99 -9.25
CA LEU A 70 4.04 8.60 -9.20
C LEU A 70 3.02 7.72 -8.48
N GLY A 71 2.47 8.18 -7.36
CA GLY A 71 1.42 7.46 -6.63
C GLY A 71 0.16 7.24 -7.48
N ASP A 72 -0.27 8.27 -8.20
CA ASP A 72 -1.42 8.16 -9.13
C ASP A 72 -1.10 7.21 -10.30
N ALA A 73 0.13 7.22 -10.80
CA ALA A 73 0.54 6.36 -11.90
C ALA A 73 0.59 4.86 -11.55
N ILE A 74 0.96 4.53 -10.30
CA ILE A 74 1.04 3.13 -9.85
C ILE A 74 -0.28 2.60 -9.27
N ALA A 75 -1.24 3.48 -8.94
CA ALA A 75 -2.52 3.13 -8.35
C ALA A 75 -3.42 2.40 -9.36
N GLY A 76 -3.97 1.26 -8.95
CA GLY A 76 -4.93 0.48 -9.72
C GLY A 76 -6.25 0.25 -8.97
N PRO A 77 -7.15 -0.55 -9.54
CA PRO A 77 -8.44 -0.85 -8.93
C PRO A 77 -8.30 -1.37 -7.49
N GLY A 78 -9.12 -0.88 -6.58
CA GLY A 78 -9.10 -1.28 -5.18
C GLY A 78 -8.04 -0.59 -4.34
N THR A 79 -7.36 0.42 -4.88
CA THR A 79 -6.44 1.28 -4.14
C THR A 79 -6.88 2.74 -4.19
N ARG A 80 -6.46 3.53 -3.22
CA ARG A 80 -6.55 5.00 -3.23
C ARG A 80 -5.24 5.61 -2.76
N ARG A 81 -4.86 6.70 -3.35
CA ARG A 81 -3.71 7.47 -2.92
C ARG A 81 -4.04 8.29 -1.67
N GLY A 82 -3.11 8.36 -0.72
CA GLY A 82 -3.09 9.32 0.37
C GLY A 82 -2.48 10.68 -0.04
N GLU A 83 -2.42 11.61 0.90
CA GLU A 83 -1.71 12.87 0.69
C GLU A 83 -0.20 12.67 0.81
N PRO A 84 0.59 13.44 0.04
CA PRO A 84 2.04 13.43 0.17
C PRO A 84 2.50 13.87 1.56
N HIS A 85 3.52 13.22 2.06
CA HIS A 85 4.17 13.59 3.31
C HIS A 85 5.66 13.24 3.22
N GLU A 86 6.54 14.23 3.40
CA GLU A 86 8.00 14.07 3.33
C GLU A 86 8.47 13.35 2.05
N SER A 87 8.09 13.88 0.90
CA SER A 87 8.41 13.33 -0.44
C SER A 87 7.84 11.94 -0.74
N GLN A 88 6.95 11.43 0.09
CA GLN A 88 6.35 10.11 -0.03
C GLN A 88 4.84 10.19 -0.12
N VAL A 89 4.27 9.32 -0.94
CA VAL A 89 2.83 9.08 -0.99
C VAL A 89 2.56 7.61 -0.75
N ARG A 90 1.46 7.31 -0.08
CA ARG A 90 1.04 5.94 0.24
C ARG A 90 -0.21 5.56 -0.54
N LEU A 91 -0.33 4.32 -0.93
CA LEU A 91 -1.53 3.73 -1.48
C LEU A 91 -2.19 2.86 -0.42
N LEU A 92 -3.47 3.11 -0.18
CA LEU A 92 -4.28 2.39 0.80
C LEU A 92 -5.29 1.51 0.07
N ALA A 93 -5.56 0.32 0.59
CA ALA A 93 -6.63 -0.54 0.12
C ALA A 93 -7.99 0.14 0.33
N THR A 94 -8.87 0.12 -0.68
CA THR A 94 -10.25 0.61 -0.58
C THR A 94 -11.25 -0.50 -0.26
N ARG A 95 -10.76 -1.71 -0.12
CA ARG A 95 -11.53 -2.92 0.15
C ARG A 95 -10.64 -4.03 0.70
N ARG A 96 -11.23 -4.98 1.39
CA ARG A 96 -10.57 -6.23 1.74
C ARG A 96 -10.35 -7.07 0.50
N GLY A 97 -9.15 -7.68 0.38
CA GLY A 97 -8.82 -8.50 -0.78
C GLY A 97 -7.37 -8.97 -0.82
N LEU A 98 -6.92 -9.33 -1.99
CA LEU A 98 -5.53 -9.70 -2.28
C LEU A 98 -4.82 -8.56 -2.99
N THR A 99 -3.70 -8.11 -2.44
CA THR A 99 -2.79 -7.22 -3.13
C THR A 99 -2.20 -7.93 -4.34
N ARG A 100 -2.23 -7.26 -5.49
CA ARG A 100 -1.61 -7.73 -6.72
C ARG A 100 -0.61 -6.69 -7.19
N VAL A 101 0.60 -7.14 -7.47
CA VAL A 101 1.74 -6.28 -7.80
C VAL A 101 2.36 -6.73 -9.12
N SER A 102 2.51 -5.79 -10.05
CA SER A 102 3.31 -6.00 -11.26
C SER A 102 4.80 -5.86 -10.92
N ARG A 103 5.46 -7.00 -10.69
CA ARG A 103 6.88 -7.00 -10.32
C ARG A 103 7.75 -6.32 -11.38
N ASP A 104 7.51 -6.61 -12.66
CA ASP A 104 8.25 -5.99 -13.77
C ASP A 104 8.12 -4.46 -13.76
N ALA A 105 6.93 -3.94 -13.46
CA ALA A 105 6.72 -2.50 -13.35
C ALA A 105 7.50 -1.89 -12.17
N VAL A 106 7.43 -2.52 -11.00
CA VAL A 106 8.14 -2.07 -9.80
C VAL A 106 9.66 -2.09 -10.01
N ASP A 107 10.17 -3.18 -10.58
CA ASP A 107 11.60 -3.33 -10.86
C ASP A 107 12.08 -2.25 -11.84
N ARG A 108 11.35 -2.00 -12.94
CA ARG A 108 11.70 -0.94 -13.91
C ARG A 108 11.61 0.46 -13.33
N LEU A 109 10.60 0.75 -12.52
CA LEU A 109 10.46 2.05 -11.87
C LEU A 109 11.60 2.29 -10.87
N ASN A 110 12.00 1.27 -10.12
CA ASN A 110 13.09 1.36 -9.15
C ASN A 110 14.51 1.42 -9.79
N LEU A 111 14.63 1.14 -11.08
CA LEU A 111 15.86 1.39 -11.83
C LEU A 111 16.04 2.88 -12.20
N LEU A 112 14.98 3.68 -12.12
CA LEU A 112 15.08 5.11 -12.38
C LEU A 112 15.79 5.83 -11.22
N PRO A 113 16.69 6.77 -11.51
CA PRO A 113 17.35 7.52 -10.47
C PRO A 113 16.33 8.33 -9.65
N ALA A 114 16.52 8.40 -8.36
CA ALA A 114 15.69 9.19 -7.44
C ALA A 114 14.23 8.73 -7.25
N VAL A 115 13.77 7.70 -7.94
CA VAL A 115 12.43 7.11 -7.79
C VAL A 115 12.51 5.88 -6.88
N GLY A 116 11.61 5.77 -5.94
CA GLY A 116 11.47 4.60 -5.07
C GLY A 116 9.99 4.18 -5.01
N ILE A 117 9.71 2.94 -5.43
CA ILE A 117 8.40 2.30 -5.28
C ILE A 117 8.56 1.14 -4.30
N PHE A 118 7.71 1.09 -3.30
CA PHE A 118 7.66 0.01 -2.32
C PHE A 118 6.25 -0.55 -2.23
N THR A 119 6.14 -1.85 -1.99
CA THR A 119 4.85 -2.56 -2.00
C THR A 119 4.84 -3.68 -0.96
N LEU A 120 3.64 -4.13 -0.60
CA LEU A 120 3.47 -5.45 0.00
C LEU A 120 3.83 -6.55 -1.02
N PHE A 121 3.94 -7.79 -0.54
CA PHE A 121 4.13 -8.94 -1.43
C PHE A 121 2.89 -9.18 -2.31
N ASP A 122 3.12 -9.62 -3.56
CA ASP A 122 2.03 -10.08 -4.42
C ASP A 122 1.29 -11.26 -3.77
N GLY A 123 -0.04 -11.19 -3.76
CA GLY A 123 -0.89 -12.20 -3.11
C GLY A 123 -1.07 -12.02 -1.60
N GLN A 124 -0.56 -10.96 -0.99
CA GLN A 124 -0.82 -10.68 0.42
C GLN A 124 -2.26 -10.22 0.63
N ALA A 125 -2.92 -10.85 1.60
CA ALA A 125 -4.28 -10.47 2.00
C ALA A 125 -4.25 -9.20 2.85
N VAL A 126 -5.18 -8.29 2.59
CA VAL A 126 -5.27 -6.98 3.25
C VAL A 126 -6.70 -6.63 3.61
N ASP A 127 -6.85 -5.83 4.66
CA ASP A 127 -8.09 -5.17 5.02
C ASP A 127 -8.23 -3.79 4.36
N GLU A 128 -9.44 -3.25 4.34
CA GLU A 128 -9.68 -1.87 3.92
C GLU A 128 -8.92 -0.90 4.81
N GLY A 129 -8.26 0.07 4.20
CA GLY A 129 -7.46 1.09 4.88
C GLY A 129 -6.00 0.69 5.12
N GLU A 130 -5.62 -0.57 4.89
CA GLU A 130 -4.22 -0.98 5.00
C GLU A 130 -3.36 -0.39 3.88
N GLU A 131 -2.11 -0.08 4.22
CA GLU A 131 -1.12 0.40 3.27
C GLU A 131 -0.62 -0.75 2.40
N VAL A 132 -0.77 -0.63 1.08
CA VAL A 132 -0.41 -1.68 0.12
C VAL A 132 0.82 -1.34 -0.73
N ALA A 133 1.11 -0.07 -0.88
CA ALA A 133 2.26 0.43 -1.63
C ALA A 133 2.53 1.90 -1.33
N GLY A 134 3.63 2.41 -1.84
CA GLY A 134 3.89 3.83 -1.89
C GLY A 134 4.93 4.19 -2.94
N ALA A 135 5.02 5.49 -3.21
CA ALA A 135 6.01 6.08 -4.08
C ALA A 135 6.76 7.19 -3.34
N LYS A 136 8.05 7.29 -3.58
CA LYS A 136 8.92 8.30 -2.98
C LYS A 136 9.87 8.86 -4.02
N VAL A 137 10.20 10.16 -3.87
CA VAL A 137 11.27 10.82 -4.59
C VAL A 137 12.33 11.26 -3.58
N THR A 138 13.61 10.98 -3.85
CA THR A 138 14.67 11.22 -2.85
C THR A 138 15.12 12.68 -2.74
N PRO A 139 15.39 13.42 -3.86
CA PRO A 139 15.74 14.85 -3.80
C PRO A 139 14.47 15.71 -3.61
N VAL A 140 14.64 16.92 -3.09
CA VAL A 140 13.54 17.89 -2.90
C VAL A 140 12.90 18.38 -4.20
N ALA A 141 13.55 18.11 -5.34
CA ALA A 141 13.00 18.32 -6.68
C ALA A 141 13.67 17.37 -7.67
N VAL A 142 12.98 17.05 -8.75
CA VAL A 142 13.44 16.22 -9.86
C VAL A 142 13.09 16.87 -11.20
N GLN A 143 13.72 16.42 -12.26
CA GLN A 143 13.36 16.84 -13.62
C GLN A 143 12.01 16.27 -14.02
N GLU A 144 11.14 17.08 -14.64
CA GLU A 144 9.83 16.66 -15.12
C GLU A 144 9.90 15.48 -16.08
N ALA A 145 10.90 15.47 -16.96
CA ALA A 145 11.14 14.37 -17.90
C ALA A 145 11.33 13.00 -17.21
N LEU A 146 11.89 12.98 -15.99
CA LEU A 146 12.02 11.76 -15.19
C LEU A 146 10.65 11.25 -14.71
N VAL A 147 9.81 12.17 -14.21
CA VAL A 147 8.47 11.84 -13.74
C VAL A 147 7.61 11.32 -14.90
N GLU A 148 7.63 12.03 -16.04
CA GLU A 148 6.94 11.59 -17.26
C GLU A 148 7.41 10.22 -17.77
N HIS A 149 8.72 9.94 -17.64
CA HIS A 149 9.26 8.63 -18.00
C HIS A 149 8.72 7.54 -17.09
N ALA A 150 8.69 7.77 -15.78
CA ALA A 150 8.13 6.84 -14.80
C ALA A 150 6.63 6.61 -15.05
N GLU A 151 5.86 7.67 -15.33
CA GLU A 151 4.43 7.57 -15.69
C GLU A 151 4.20 6.74 -16.97
N ARG A 152 5.09 6.82 -17.95
CA ARG A 152 5.01 5.97 -19.15
C ARG A 152 5.22 4.49 -18.80
N ILE A 153 6.27 4.17 -18.04
CA ILE A 153 6.52 2.79 -17.58
C ILE A 153 5.29 2.24 -16.83
N ALA A 154 4.74 3.02 -15.90
CA ALA A 154 3.57 2.62 -15.14
C ALA A 154 2.35 2.37 -16.05
N ARG A 155 2.10 3.22 -17.04
CA ARG A 155 0.99 3.07 -18.00
C ARG A 155 1.14 1.85 -18.91
N GLU A 156 2.34 1.55 -19.36
CA GLU A 156 2.62 0.38 -20.21
C GLU A 156 2.38 -0.94 -19.48
N LEU A 157 2.57 -0.94 -18.15
CA LEU A 157 2.51 -2.13 -17.30
C LEU A 157 1.35 -2.10 -16.30
N THR A 158 0.34 -1.25 -16.57
CA THR A 158 -0.83 -1.06 -15.68
C THR A 158 -1.70 -2.31 -15.58
N PRO A 159 -2.32 -2.58 -14.43
CA PRO A 159 -2.14 -1.89 -13.15
C PRO A 159 -0.86 -2.33 -12.42
N VAL A 160 -0.10 -1.35 -11.89
CA VAL A 160 1.14 -1.66 -11.14
C VAL A 160 0.80 -2.29 -9.80
N VAL A 161 -0.12 -1.66 -9.05
CA VAL A 161 -0.64 -2.19 -7.78
C VAL A 161 -2.16 -2.13 -7.78
N ARG A 162 -2.81 -3.23 -7.42
CA ARG A 162 -4.27 -3.29 -7.24
C ARG A 162 -4.65 -4.18 -6.07
N VAL A 163 -5.88 -4.08 -5.60
CA VAL A 163 -6.47 -5.00 -4.62
C VAL A 163 -7.67 -5.70 -5.25
N ASP A 164 -7.51 -6.99 -5.50
CA ASP A 164 -8.58 -7.85 -6.01
C ASP A 164 -9.48 -8.28 -4.83
N PRO A 165 -10.80 -8.07 -4.89
CA PRO A 165 -11.69 -8.46 -3.81
C PRO A 165 -11.77 -9.98 -3.69
N PHE A 166 -11.96 -10.49 -2.47
CA PHE A 166 -12.32 -11.89 -2.30
C PHE A 166 -13.68 -12.16 -2.91
N ARG A 167 -13.85 -13.35 -3.47
CA ARG A 167 -15.15 -13.84 -3.92
C ARG A 167 -15.84 -14.52 -2.77
N PRO A 168 -17.09 -14.19 -2.44
CA PRO A 168 -17.86 -14.95 -1.49
C PRO A 168 -18.11 -16.34 -2.07
N LEU A 169 -17.45 -17.35 -1.52
CA LEU A 169 -17.65 -18.74 -1.92
C LEU A 169 -18.61 -19.43 -0.96
N ARG A 170 -19.57 -20.15 -1.53
CA ARG A 170 -20.44 -21.05 -0.76
C ARG A 170 -19.62 -22.24 -0.30
N THR A 171 -19.36 -22.29 1.01
CA THR A 171 -18.34 -23.18 1.58
C THR A 171 -18.97 -24.21 2.52
N LYS A 172 -18.73 -25.50 2.26
CA LYS A 172 -19.06 -26.60 3.17
C LYS A 172 -17.83 -26.99 3.96
N VAL A 173 -17.98 -27.14 5.27
CA VAL A 173 -16.95 -27.67 6.16
C VAL A 173 -17.39 -28.98 6.72
N VAL A 174 -16.60 -30.03 6.52
CA VAL A 174 -16.86 -31.41 6.96
C VAL A 174 -15.78 -31.83 7.94
N VAL A 175 -16.18 -32.18 9.16
CA VAL A 175 -15.26 -32.67 10.20
C VAL A 175 -15.24 -34.20 10.15
N THR A 176 -14.07 -34.79 9.94
CA THR A 176 -13.87 -36.25 9.79
C THR A 176 -13.47 -36.95 11.09
N GLU A 177 -13.63 -36.29 12.23
CA GLU A 177 -13.33 -36.83 13.54
C GLU A 177 -14.42 -36.50 14.56
N ARG A 178 -14.48 -37.27 15.64
CA ARG A 178 -15.49 -37.09 16.69
C ARG A 178 -15.00 -36.01 17.68
N LEU A 179 -15.48 -34.79 17.52
CA LEU A 179 -15.20 -33.68 18.45
C LEU A 179 -16.13 -33.77 19.67
N LYS A 180 -15.58 -33.55 20.86
CA LYS A 180 -16.37 -33.30 22.07
C LYS A 180 -17.19 -32.01 21.92
N PRO A 181 -18.37 -31.86 22.55
CA PRO A 181 -19.28 -30.73 22.33
C PRO A 181 -18.58 -29.35 22.43
N ARG A 182 -17.78 -29.13 23.46
CA ARG A 182 -17.05 -27.88 23.65
C ARG A 182 -15.98 -27.63 22.57
N ALA A 183 -15.28 -28.67 22.12
CA ALA A 183 -14.29 -28.56 21.05
C ALA A 183 -14.97 -28.26 19.71
N ARG A 184 -16.13 -28.87 19.45
CA ARG A 184 -16.94 -28.58 18.27
C ARG A 184 -17.41 -27.12 18.22
N GLU A 185 -17.96 -26.61 19.30
CA GLU A 185 -18.36 -25.19 19.39
C GLU A 185 -17.20 -24.22 19.11
N ILE A 186 -16.02 -24.48 19.71
CA ILE A 186 -14.81 -23.67 19.47
C ILE A 186 -14.39 -23.77 17.99
N PHE A 187 -14.38 -24.97 17.42
CA PHE A 187 -14.02 -25.19 16.02
C PHE A 187 -14.97 -24.44 15.09
N GLU A 188 -16.28 -24.61 15.21
CA GLU A 188 -17.30 -23.97 14.38
C GLU A 188 -17.16 -22.43 14.44
N ARG A 189 -16.97 -21.88 15.64
CA ARG A 189 -16.74 -20.44 15.80
C ARG A 189 -15.47 -19.97 15.10
N LYS A 190 -14.33 -20.67 15.30
CA LYS A 190 -13.06 -20.29 14.70
C LYS A 190 -13.04 -20.42 13.18
N VAL A 191 -13.68 -21.44 12.64
CA VAL A 191 -13.87 -21.62 11.20
C VAL A 191 -14.76 -20.51 10.65
N SER A 192 -15.87 -20.19 11.33
CA SER A 192 -16.76 -19.11 10.91
C SER A 192 -16.07 -17.75 10.93
N GLU A 193 -15.30 -17.43 11.98
CA GLU A 193 -14.48 -16.20 12.05
C GLU A 193 -13.49 -16.14 10.86
N LYS A 194 -12.74 -17.22 10.63
CA LYS A 194 -11.70 -17.27 9.60
C LYS A 194 -12.26 -17.20 8.18
N LEU A 195 -13.27 -18.00 7.87
CA LEU A 195 -13.89 -18.03 6.54
C LEU A 195 -14.75 -16.79 6.30
N GLY A 196 -15.40 -16.26 7.34
CA GLY A 196 -16.16 -15.02 7.29
C GLY A 196 -15.28 -13.83 6.97
N TRP A 197 -14.02 -13.81 7.42
CA TRP A 197 -13.07 -12.78 7.04
C TRP A 197 -12.84 -12.72 5.52
N TYR A 198 -12.86 -13.87 4.83
CA TYR A 198 -12.80 -13.96 3.37
C TYR A 198 -14.16 -13.72 2.68
N GLY A 199 -15.22 -13.46 3.46
CA GLY A 199 -16.56 -13.24 2.92
C GLY A 199 -17.28 -14.52 2.49
N ALA A 200 -16.85 -15.71 2.96
CA ALA A 200 -17.48 -16.98 2.60
C ALA A 200 -18.93 -17.10 3.10
N ASP A 201 -19.82 -17.65 2.27
CA ASP A 201 -21.16 -18.11 2.65
C ASP A 201 -21.03 -19.54 3.22
N ILE A 202 -21.08 -19.67 4.55
CA ILE A 202 -20.74 -20.90 5.24
C ILE A 202 -22.03 -21.74 5.44
N LEU A 203 -22.05 -22.89 4.80
CA LEU A 203 -23.07 -23.91 5.02
C LEU A 203 -22.91 -24.56 6.41
N PRO A 204 -23.94 -25.15 6.99
CA PRO A 204 -23.85 -25.85 8.26
C PRO A 204 -22.71 -26.86 8.27
N VAL A 205 -21.89 -26.81 9.34
CA VAL A 205 -20.76 -27.73 9.52
C VAL A 205 -21.28 -29.12 9.78
N SER A 206 -20.84 -30.10 8.99
CA SER A 206 -21.17 -31.50 9.21
C SER A 206 -20.02 -32.26 9.88
N GLN A 207 -20.35 -33.29 10.63
CA GLN A 207 -19.40 -34.21 11.24
C GLN A 207 -19.71 -35.62 10.78
N ILE A 208 -18.69 -36.31 10.27
CA ILE A 208 -18.82 -37.66 9.71
C ILE A 208 -17.79 -38.62 10.33
N GLU A 209 -18.00 -39.91 10.14
CA GLU A 209 -16.97 -40.89 10.45
C GLU A 209 -15.84 -40.86 9.42
N ARG A 210 -14.64 -41.20 9.87
CA ARG A 210 -13.46 -41.24 9.01
C ARG A 210 -13.42 -42.52 8.18
N SER A 211 -14.25 -42.58 7.15
CA SER A 211 -14.25 -43.66 6.15
C SER A 211 -14.36 -43.10 4.75
N ASN A 212 -13.86 -43.83 3.77
CA ASN A 212 -13.92 -43.39 2.36
C ASN A 212 -15.36 -43.17 1.89
N ASP A 213 -16.29 -44.05 2.33
CA ASP A 213 -17.69 -43.94 1.93
C ASP A 213 -18.37 -42.71 2.55
N ALA A 214 -18.12 -42.44 3.83
CA ALA A 214 -18.63 -41.23 4.49
C ALA A 214 -18.11 -39.95 3.90
N VAL A 215 -16.80 -39.89 3.54
CA VAL A 215 -16.19 -38.75 2.88
C VAL A 215 -16.81 -38.54 1.49
N ARG A 216 -17.00 -39.61 0.71
CA ARG A 216 -17.66 -39.56 -0.60
C ARG A 216 -19.09 -39.03 -0.48
N ALA A 217 -19.87 -39.58 0.43
CA ALA A 217 -21.26 -39.18 0.66
C ALA A 217 -21.36 -37.70 1.06
N ALA A 218 -20.49 -37.24 1.97
CA ALA A 218 -20.44 -35.84 2.38
C ALA A 218 -20.02 -34.87 1.24
N TYR A 219 -19.12 -35.31 0.35
CA TYR A 219 -18.77 -34.58 -0.84
C TYR A 219 -19.94 -34.46 -1.84
N GLU A 220 -20.65 -35.57 -2.09
CA GLU A 220 -21.83 -35.57 -2.96
C GLU A 220 -22.96 -34.70 -2.39
N GLU A 221 -23.17 -34.73 -1.07
CA GLU A 221 -24.12 -33.85 -0.36
C GLU A 221 -23.70 -32.35 -0.58
N ALA A 222 -22.44 -32.02 -0.37
CA ALA A 222 -21.95 -30.67 -0.56
C ALA A 222 -22.13 -30.14 -2.01
N LEU A 223 -21.95 -31.03 -3.00
CA LEU A 223 -22.26 -30.70 -4.41
C LEU A 223 -23.77 -30.47 -4.61
N GLY A 224 -24.62 -31.27 -4.00
CA GLY A 224 -26.07 -31.07 -4.00
C GLY A 224 -26.50 -29.74 -3.37
N GLU A 225 -25.82 -29.33 -2.32
CA GLU A 225 -25.97 -28.01 -1.67
C GLU A 225 -25.33 -26.86 -2.48
N ARG A 226 -24.76 -27.13 -3.64
CA ARG A 226 -24.06 -26.18 -4.52
C ARG A 226 -22.86 -25.49 -3.84
N ALA A 227 -22.13 -26.23 -3.01
CA ALA A 227 -20.87 -25.74 -2.44
C ALA A 227 -19.85 -25.51 -3.56
N GLN A 228 -19.16 -24.38 -3.48
CA GLN A 228 -18.07 -23.99 -4.39
C GLN A 228 -16.70 -24.32 -3.80
N LEU A 229 -16.65 -24.49 -2.47
CA LEU A 229 -15.48 -24.90 -1.72
C LEU A 229 -15.94 -25.96 -0.68
N VAL A 230 -15.23 -27.08 -0.63
CA VAL A 230 -15.45 -28.12 0.41
C VAL A 230 -14.15 -28.29 1.18
N LEU A 231 -14.20 -28.08 2.49
CA LEU A 231 -13.06 -28.21 3.38
C LEU A 231 -13.28 -29.44 4.28
N PHE A 232 -12.39 -30.42 4.22
CA PHE A 232 -12.34 -31.53 5.14
C PHE A 232 -11.37 -31.24 6.27
N ALA A 233 -11.83 -31.25 7.50
CA ALA A 233 -11.02 -31.02 8.69
C ALA A 233 -10.99 -32.29 9.56
N GLY A 234 -9.82 -32.73 9.92
CA GLY A 234 -9.60 -33.88 10.79
C GLY A 234 -8.20 -33.89 11.36
N ALA A 235 -8.03 -34.35 12.59
CA ALA A 235 -6.74 -34.61 13.16
C ALA A 235 -6.16 -35.88 12.54
N SER A 236 -5.40 -35.73 11.49
CA SER A 236 -4.33 -36.67 11.22
C SER A 236 -3.06 -35.87 11.14
N SER A 237 -2.40 -35.63 12.25
CA SER A 237 -0.97 -35.55 12.17
C SER A 237 -0.52 -36.93 11.73
N ILE A 238 -0.17 -37.05 10.47
CA ILE A 238 0.79 -38.06 10.06
C ILE A 238 2.11 -37.42 10.45
N ASP A 239 2.43 -37.45 11.72
CA ASP A 239 3.80 -37.38 12.11
C ASP A 239 4.40 -38.77 11.85
N PRO A 240 5.44 -38.86 11.04
CA PRO A 240 6.16 -40.10 10.83
C PRO A 240 6.83 -40.57 12.14
#